data_70dc2acb2ffa53e4ce5187d34e3300ba
#
_entry.id   70dc2acb2ffa53e4ce5187d34e3300ba
#
_cell.length_a   1.000
_cell.length_b   1.000
_cell.length_c   1.000
_cell.angle_alpha   90.00
_cell.angle_beta   90.00
_cell.angle_gamma   90.00
#
_symmetry.space_group_name_H-M   'P 1'
#
loop_
_entity.id
_entity.type
_entity.pdbx_description
1 polymer ?
#
loop_
_entity_poly.entity_id
_entity_poly.type
_entity_poly.pdbx_seq_one_letter_code
_entity_poly.pdbx_strand_id
1 'polypeptide(L)' 'MSFMEIIDVSGQQCPDPLKNVASVLANAPSGARFKIITDDYVCYMMLRRLMALNDVKILEADEGGPYTLVVEK' A
#
# COMPACT_ATOMS: atom_id res chain seq x y z
N MET A 1 17.49 -12.71 2.87
CA MET A 1 17.09 -11.59 3.71
C MET A 1 15.97 -10.84 3.04
N SER A 2 14.82 -10.80 3.68
CA SER A 2 13.71 -10.07 3.11
C SER A 2 13.76 -8.63 3.60
N PHE A 3 13.53 -7.68 2.69
CA PHE A 3 13.50 -6.32 3.04
C PHE A 3 12.19 -5.69 2.63
N MET A 4 11.66 -4.83 3.44
CA MET A 4 10.38 -4.19 3.21
C MET A 4 10.60 -2.71 2.90
N GLU A 5 10.09 -2.28 1.77
CA GLU A 5 10.13 -0.89 1.37
C GLU A 5 8.95 -0.16 1.97
N ILE A 6 9.17 1.07 2.42
CA ILE A 6 8.11 1.89 3.01
C ILE A 6 7.66 2.91 1.97
N ILE A 7 6.34 2.96 1.73
CA ILE A 7 5.73 3.93 0.85
C ILE A 7 4.81 4.80 1.71
N ASP A 8 5.27 6.00 2.04
CA ASP A 8 4.51 6.93 2.86
C ASP A 8 3.79 7.93 1.97
N VAL A 9 2.48 7.84 1.94
CA VAL A 9 1.63 8.76 1.17
C VAL A 9 0.79 9.65 2.07
N SER A 10 1.22 9.82 3.33
CA SER A 10 0.57 10.73 4.27
C SER A 10 0.56 12.15 3.72
N GLY A 11 -0.54 12.87 3.95
CA GLY A 11 -0.69 14.22 3.44
C GLY A 11 -1.14 14.31 1.99
N GLN A 12 -1.24 13.19 1.29
CA GLN A 12 -1.71 13.14 -0.10
C GLN A 12 -3.16 12.69 -0.14
N GLN A 13 -3.91 13.23 -1.07
CA GLN A 13 -5.30 12.87 -1.28
C GLN A 13 -5.42 11.91 -2.47
N CYS A 14 -6.16 10.81 -2.28
CA CYS A 14 -6.47 9.92 -3.37
C CYS A 14 -7.40 10.60 -4.37
N PRO A 15 -7.27 10.29 -5.68
CA PRO A 15 -6.60 9.09 -6.21
C PRO A 15 -5.10 9.23 -6.53
N ASP A 16 -4.49 10.37 -6.34
CA ASP A 16 -3.10 10.59 -6.75
C ASP A 16 -2.12 9.54 -6.22
N PRO A 17 -2.08 9.21 -4.90
CA PRO A 17 -1.15 8.21 -4.41
C PRO A 17 -1.39 6.81 -4.96
N LEU A 18 -2.61 6.51 -5.42
CA LEU A 18 -2.91 5.20 -6.00
C LEU A 18 -2.07 4.94 -7.25
N LYS A 19 -1.86 5.94 -8.08
CA LYS A 19 -1.05 5.79 -9.29
C LYS A 19 0.39 5.45 -8.95
N ASN A 20 0.93 6.13 -7.94
CA ASN A 20 2.29 5.89 -7.49
C ASN A 20 2.45 4.49 -6.92
N VAL A 21 1.53 4.07 -6.06
CA VAL A 21 1.56 2.74 -5.46
C VAL A 21 1.40 1.66 -6.53
N ALA A 22 0.47 1.85 -7.46
CA ALA A 22 0.26 0.90 -8.56
C ALA A 22 1.52 0.75 -9.42
N SER A 23 2.20 1.86 -9.71
CA SER A 23 3.44 1.84 -10.49
C SER A 23 4.55 1.10 -9.75
N VAL A 24 4.72 1.35 -8.46
CA VAL A 24 5.74 0.67 -7.66
C VAL A 24 5.46 -0.84 -7.63
N LEU A 25 4.21 -1.24 -7.45
CA LEU A 25 3.83 -2.65 -7.43
C LEU A 25 4.05 -3.32 -8.79
N ALA A 26 3.71 -2.62 -9.87
CA ALA A 26 3.86 -3.17 -11.21
C ALA A 26 5.33 -3.46 -11.55
N ASN A 27 6.25 -2.66 -11.01
CA ASN A 27 7.67 -2.81 -11.27
C ASN A 27 8.40 -3.66 -10.24
N ALA A 28 7.72 -4.10 -9.20
CA ALA A 28 8.33 -4.88 -8.14
C ALA A 28 8.39 -6.37 -8.51
N PRO A 29 9.42 -7.09 -8.06
CA PRO A 29 9.49 -8.52 -8.29
C PRO A 29 8.48 -9.27 -7.41
N SER A 30 8.14 -10.48 -7.83
CA SER A 30 7.29 -11.36 -7.05
C SER A 30 7.91 -11.61 -5.67
N GLY A 31 7.12 -11.54 -4.63
CA GLY A 31 7.59 -11.72 -3.25
C GLY A 31 8.02 -10.43 -2.57
N ALA A 32 8.07 -9.31 -3.30
CA ALA A 32 8.43 -8.03 -2.70
C ALA A 32 7.39 -7.59 -1.69
N ARG A 33 7.83 -7.00 -0.58
CA ARG A 33 6.96 -6.53 0.49
C ARG A 33 7.06 -5.03 0.64
N PHE A 34 5.93 -4.41 0.96
CA PHE A 34 5.82 -2.96 1.12
C PHE A 34 4.96 -2.64 2.32
N LYS A 35 5.33 -1.58 3.03
CA LYS A 35 4.50 -0.99 4.07
C LYS A 35 3.99 0.33 3.53
N ILE A 36 2.68 0.47 3.38
CA ILE A 36 2.06 1.68 2.84
C ILE A 36 1.41 2.43 3.99
N ILE A 37 1.72 3.71 4.11
CA ILE A 37 1.22 4.55 5.21
C ILE A 37 0.40 5.70 4.62
N THR A 38 -0.80 5.89 5.14
CA THR A 38 -1.63 7.04 4.78
C THR A 38 -2.36 7.56 6.02
N ASP A 39 -2.68 8.84 6.04
CA ASP A 39 -3.48 9.46 7.10
C ASP A 39 -4.94 9.68 6.68
N ASP A 40 -5.31 9.28 5.47
CA ASP A 40 -6.64 9.45 4.92
C ASP A 40 -7.36 8.11 4.85
N TYR A 41 -8.47 7.98 5.56
CA TYR A 41 -9.24 6.74 5.60
C TYR A 41 -9.76 6.33 4.21
N VAL A 42 -10.22 7.29 3.41
CA VAL A 42 -10.72 7.02 2.06
C VAL A 42 -9.61 6.43 1.21
N CYS A 43 -8.41 7.02 1.30
CA CYS A 43 -7.24 6.52 0.58
C CYS A 43 -6.87 5.11 1.03
N TYR A 44 -6.93 4.86 2.33
CA TYR A 44 -6.68 3.54 2.90
C TYR A 44 -7.63 2.50 2.31
N MET A 45 -8.92 2.80 2.25
CA MET A 45 -9.90 1.87 1.68
C MET A 45 -9.68 1.63 0.19
N MET A 46 -9.32 2.68 -0.54
CA MET A 46 -9.02 2.56 -1.97
C MET A 46 -7.76 1.74 -2.22
N LEU A 47 -6.75 1.89 -1.36
CA LEU A 47 -5.53 1.09 -1.45
C LEU A 47 -5.82 -0.39 -1.20
N ARG A 48 -6.66 -0.69 -0.22
CA ARG A 48 -7.05 -2.08 0.04
C ARG A 48 -7.73 -2.69 -1.18
N ARG A 49 -8.59 -1.93 -1.83
CA ARG A 49 -9.27 -2.39 -3.04
C ARG A 49 -8.29 -2.60 -4.18
N LEU A 50 -7.32 -1.69 -4.32
CA LEU A 50 -6.27 -1.80 -5.33
C LEU A 50 -5.49 -3.11 -5.17
N MET A 51 -5.13 -3.46 -3.92
CA MET A 51 -4.42 -4.70 -3.63
C MET A 51 -5.25 -5.91 -4.06
N ALA A 52 -6.53 -5.92 -3.69
CA ALA A 52 -7.43 -7.03 -4.03
C ALA A 52 -7.56 -7.20 -5.55
N LEU A 53 -7.67 -6.09 -6.28
CA LEU A 53 -7.82 -6.12 -7.73
C LEU A 53 -6.57 -6.60 -8.47
N ASN A 54 -5.41 -6.47 -7.84
CA ASN A 54 -4.12 -6.83 -8.45
C ASN A 54 -3.51 -8.09 -7.84
N ASP A 55 -4.29 -8.86 -7.10
CA ASP A 55 -3.85 -10.09 -6.44
C ASP A 55 -2.64 -9.89 -5.52
N VAL A 56 -2.54 -8.72 -4.93
CA VAL A 56 -1.50 -8.42 -3.94
C VAL A 56 -2.03 -8.82 -2.57
N LYS A 57 -1.25 -9.61 -1.84
CA LYS A 57 -1.65 -10.13 -0.55
C LYS A 57 -1.46 -9.07 0.53
N ILE A 58 -2.50 -8.84 1.32
CA ILE A 58 -2.41 -7.97 2.49
C ILE A 58 -2.03 -8.83 3.68
N LEU A 59 -0.85 -8.59 4.24
CA LEU A 59 -0.34 -9.34 5.39
C LEU A 59 -0.80 -8.73 6.71
N GLU A 60 -0.87 -7.40 6.77
CA GLU A 60 -1.34 -6.68 7.95
C GLU A 60 -2.07 -5.42 7.52
N ALA A 61 -3.07 -5.04 8.31
CA ALA A 61 -3.78 -3.78 8.14
C ALA A 61 -4.01 -3.18 9.52
N ASP A 62 -3.54 -1.96 9.76
CA ASP A 62 -3.64 -1.29 11.05
C ASP A 62 -4.38 0.03 10.88
N GLU A 63 -5.41 0.24 11.70
CA GLU A 63 -6.23 1.44 11.70
C GLU A 63 -6.11 2.21 13.02
N GLY A 64 -5.18 1.84 13.87
CA GLY A 64 -5.05 2.38 15.23
C GLY A 64 -4.21 3.64 15.38
N GLY A 65 -3.81 4.26 14.31
CA GLY A 65 -3.02 5.48 14.29
C GLY A 65 -3.06 5.99 12.88
N PRO A 66 -1.96 6.30 12.22
CA PRO A 66 -1.97 6.40 10.77
C PRO A 66 -2.32 5.02 10.19
N TYR A 67 -3.09 5.02 9.13
CA TYR A 67 -3.50 3.76 8.51
C TYR A 67 -2.31 3.13 7.80
N THR A 68 -2.06 1.86 8.07
CA THR A 68 -0.93 1.16 7.45
C THR A 68 -1.39 -0.15 6.83
N LEU A 69 -0.77 -0.49 5.71
CA LEU A 69 -0.97 -1.77 5.04
C LEU A 69 0.40 -2.39 4.79
N VAL A 70 0.59 -3.62 5.23
CA VAL A 70 1.77 -4.40 4.86
C VAL A 70 1.32 -5.40 3.81
N VAL A 71 1.92 -5.33 2.64
CA VAL A 71 1.49 -6.10 1.48
C VAL A 71 2.65 -6.87 0.87
N GLU A 72 2.33 -7.95 0.19
CA GLU A 72 3.30 -8.79 -0.50
C GLU A 72 2.81 -9.06 -1.92
N LYS A 73 3.67 -8.83 -2.87
CA LYS A 73 3.35 -9.07 -4.27
C LYS A 73 3.46 -10.55 -4.67
#